data_d8d79027b33a471fb0f1ee5e7ea8e8aa
#
_entry.id   d8d79027b33a471fb0f1ee5e7ea8e8aa
#
_cell.length_a   1.000
_cell.length_b   1.000
_cell.length_c   1.000
_cell.angle_alpha   90.00
_cell.angle_beta   90.00
_cell.angle_gamma   90.00
#
_symmetry.space_group_name_H-M   'P 1'
#
loop_
_entity.id
_entity.type
_entity.pdbx_description
1 polymer ?
#
loop_
_entity_poly.entity_id
_entity_poly.type
_entity_poly.pdbx_seq_one_letter_code
_entity_poly.pdbx_strand_id
1 'polypeptide(L)'
;MFEKKYYQNLNTLRNKIKISSRIEMQEIDYVLKWLKKRNSENKMKIKKIKVNELKDWSSDSGGNLFHKSKQFFGVMGIKVTGANEREIVSWDQPILTQKHGGILAILMREKKSGIIEFLLCARREPGDTKLNYVHPSLNTIEYKFSSWRKKNFIIKPDF
;
A
#
# COMPACT_ATOMS: atom_id res chain seq x y z
N MET A 1 25.50 -21.40 2.21
CA MET A 1 26.24 -20.39 1.43
C MET A 1 25.36 -19.19 1.05
N PHE A 2 24.13 -19.38 0.58
CA PHE A 2 23.17 -18.31 0.21
C PHE A 2 22.75 -17.43 1.38
N GLU A 3 22.40 -17.98 2.52
CA GLU A 3 21.95 -17.20 3.69
C GLU A 3 23.03 -16.22 4.19
N LYS A 4 24.27 -16.65 4.32
CA LYS A 4 25.37 -15.79 4.81
C LYS A 4 25.58 -14.56 3.91
N LYS A 5 25.51 -14.74 2.58
CA LYS A 5 25.61 -13.66 1.59
C LYS A 5 24.41 -12.73 1.64
N TYR A 6 23.22 -13.26 1.88
CA TYR A 6 21.98 -12.48 2.04
C TYR A 6 22.06 -11.55 3.25
N TYR A 7 22.43 -12.08 4.43
CA TYR A 7 22.58 -11.26 5.64
C TYR A 7 23.71 -10.23 5.54
N GLN A 8 24.82 -10.53 4.87
CA GLN A 8 25.87 -9.55 4.59
C GLN A 8 25.36 -8.40 3.72
N ASN A 9 24.60 -8.70 2.68
CA ASN A 9 23.99 -7.67 1.83
C ASN A 9 22.99 -6.80 2.58
N LEU A 10 22.17 -7.38 3.48
CA LEU A 10 21.24 -6.65 4.31
C LEU A 10 21.96 -5.70 5.28
N ASN A 11 23.02 -6.14 5.94
CA ASN A 11 23.80 -5.28 6.84
C ASN A 11 24.44 -4.12 6.09
N THR A 12 24.99 -4.37 4.90
CA THR A 12 25.55 -3.32 4.05
C THR A 12 24.50 -2.30 3.66
N LEU A 13 23.33 -2.76 3.22
CA LEU A 13 22.20 -1.89 2.85
C LEU A 13 21.71 -1.09 4.06
N ARG A 14 21.54 -1.74 5.23
CA ARG A 14 21.15 -1.08 6.47
C ARG A 14 22.12 0.06 6.86
N ASN A 15 23.42 -0.17 6.73
CA ASN A 15 24.42 0.85 7.00
C ASN A 15 24.35 2.02 6.01
N LYS A 16 24.15 1.74 4.72
CA LYS A 16 23.96 2.78 3.70
C LYS A 16 22.72 3.63 3.98
N ILE A 17 21.59 3.01 4.32
CA ILE A 17 20.35 3.70 4.70
C ILE A 17 20.60 4.59 5.93
N LYS A 18 21.28 4.05 6.96
CA LYS A 18 21.60 4.79 8.18
C LYS A 18 22.51 6.01 7.90
N ILE A 19 23.46 5.89 7.00
CA ILE A 19 24.30 7.01 6.56
C ILE A 19 23.43 8.02 5.79
N SER A 20 22.65 7.56 4.84
CA SER A 20 21.77 8.43 4.04
C SER A 20 20.75 9.20 4.87
N SER A 21 20.23 8.62 5.96
CA SER A 21 19.27 9.27 6.87
C SER A 21 19.87 10.43 7.69
N ARG A 22 21.19 10.54 7.74
CA ARG A 22 21.90 11.62 8.46
C ARG A 22 22.25 12.80 7.56
N ILE A 23 21.99 12.66 6.26
CA ILE A 23 22.25 13.74 5.31
C ILE A 23 21.07 14.69 5.39
N GLU A 24 21.36 15.95 5.65
CA GLU A 24 20.35 17.01 5.71
C GLU A 24 19.65 17.15 4.37
N MET A 25 18.32 17.01 4.36
CA MET A 25 17.52 17.19 3.16
C MET A 25 17.34 18.69 2.87
N GLN A 26 18.13 19.21 1.97
CA GLN A 26 17.98 20.59 1.48
C GLN A 26 16.69 20.83 0.68
N GLU A 27 15.97 19.76 0.29
CA GLU A 27 14.83 19.81 -0.64
C GLU A 27 13.46 19.54 0.00
N ILE A 28 13.37 19.54 1.35
CA ILE A 28 12.10 19.26 2.02
C ILE A 28 10.99 20.23 1.60
N ASP A 29 11.34 21.51 1.45
CA ASP A 29 10.40 22.54 1.01
C ASP A 29 9.88 22.31 -0.40
N TYR A 30 10.72 21.79 -1.29
CA TYR A 30 10.32 21.39 -2.63
C TYR A 30 9.31 20.25 -2.58
N VAL A 31 9.57 19.20 -1.79
CA VAL A 31 8.68 18.06 -1.61
C VAL A 31 7.33 18.51 -1.03
N LEU A 32 7.33 19.38 -0.03
CA LEU A 32 6.11 19.91 0.58
C LEU A 32 5.31 20.77 -0.40
N LYS A 33 5.96 21.62 -1.18
CA LYS A 33 5.32 22.43 -2.24
C LYS A 33 4.73 21.52 -3.33
N TRP A 34 5.47 20.50 -3.75
CA TRP A 34 4.99 19.50 -4.72
C TRP A 34 3.76 18.75 -4.19
N LEU A 35 3.79 18.28 -2.95
CA LEU A 35 2.66 17.58 -2.32
C LEU A 35 1.43 18.49 -2.21
N LYS A 36 1.62 19.76 -1.82
CA LYS A 36 0.55 20.77 -1.79
C LYS A 36 -0.07 20.98 -3.17
N LYS A 37 0.75 21.07 -4.23
CA LYS A 37 0.28 21.15 -5.62
C LYS A 37 -0.55 19.92 -5.98
N ARG A 38 -0.08 18.70 -5.69
CA ARG A 38 -0.84 17.46 -5.96
C ARG A 38 -2.17 17.44 -5.21
N ASN A 39 -2.22 17.97 -4.00
CA ASN A 39 -3.46 18.12 -3.24
C ASN A 39 -4.47 19.04 -3.93
N SER A 40 -4.03 20.17 -4.46
CA SER A 40 -4.92 21.12 -5.17
C SER A 40 -5.42 20.58 -6.51
N GLU A 41 -4.65 19.72 -7.17
CA GLU A 41 -5.01 19.11 -8.46
C GLU A 41 -5.95 17.89 -8.31
N ASN A 42 -6.16 17.41 -7.10
CA ASN A 42 -6.96 16.21 -6.87
C ASN A 42 -8.45 16.44 -7.08
N LYS A 43 -9.03 15.70 -8.03
CA LYS A 43 -10.45 15.79 -8.41
C LYS A 43 -11.30 14.64 -7.84
N MET A 44 -10.76 13.79 -6.94
CA MET A 44 -11.51 12.68 -6.38
C MET A 44 -12.72 13.17 -5.60
N LYS A 45 -13.90 12.69 -5.96
CA LYS A 45 -15.16 12.95 -5.25
C LYS A 45 -15.66 11.64 -4.66
N ILE A 46 -16.02 11.67 -3.39
CA ILE A 46 -16.55 10.52 -2.66
C ILE A 46 -18.01 10.80 -2.31
N LYS A 47 -18.90 9.88 -2.67
CA LYS A 47 -20.33 9.93 -2.34
C LYS A 47 -20.70 8.66 -1.58
N LYS A 48 -21.39 8.80 -0.46
CA LYS A 48 -22.01 7.66 0.21
C LYS A 48 -23.18 7.15 -0.63
N ILE A 49 -23.23 5.86 -0.84
CA ILE A 49 -24.32 5.16 -1.50
C ILE A 49 -24.73 3.95 -0.65
N LYS A 50 -25.92 3.40 -0.88
CA LYS A 50 -26.36 2.17 -0.22
C LYS A 50 -25.56 0.98 -0.73
N VAL A 51 -25.36 -0.02 0.11
CA VAL A 51 -24.61 -1.23 -0.26
C VAL A 51 -25.23 -1.96 -1.46
N ASN A 52 -26.57 -1.98 -1.54
CA ASN A 52 -27.29 -2.58 -2.67
C ASN A 52 -27.21 -1.77 -3.98
N GLU A 53 -26.69 -0.55 -3.96
CA GLU A 53 -26.41 0.27 -5.14
C GLU A 53 -24.98 0.07 -5.70
N LEU A 54 -24.19 -0.78 -5.03
CA LEU A 54 -22.80 -1.05 -5.48
C LEU A 54 -22.82 -1.85 -6.78
N LYS A 55 -22.17 -1.31 -7.82
CA LYS A 55 -22.03 -2.00 -9.10
C LYS A 55 -21.01 -3.14 -8.95
N ASP A 56 -21.34 -4.28 -9.58
CA ASP A 56 -20.48 -5.47 -9.63
C ASP A 56 -20.16 -6.12 -8.28
N TRP A 57 -20.85 -5.70 -7.22
CA TRP A 57 -20.84 -6.37 -5.94
C TRP A 57 -22.13 -7.18 -5.74
N SER A 58 -22.01 -8.29 -5.04
CA SER A 58 -23.13 -9.18 -4.72
C SER A 58 -22.94 -9.76 -3.33
N SER A 59 -24.02 -10.16 -2.70
CA SER A 59 -24.00 -10.96 -1.48
C SER A 59 -24.39 -12.41 -1.79
N ASP A 60 -23.81 -13.34 -1.03
CA ASP A 60 -24.26 -14.73 -1.01
C ASP A 60 -25.41 -14.94 -0.01
N SER A 61 -25.90 -16.19 0.09
CA SER A 61 -26.94 -16.57 1.04
C SER A 61 -26.55 -16.40 2.52
N GLY A 62 -25.25 -16.36 2.82
CA GLY A 62 -24.71 -16.07 4.15
C GLY A 62 -24.54 -14.59 4.44
N GLY A 63 -24.89 -13.70 3.50
CA GLY A 63 -24.73 -12.24 3.64
C GLY A 63 -23.31 -11.74 3.41
N ASN A 64 -22.37 -12.59 2.98
CA ASN A 64 -21.02 -12.17 2.64
C ASN A 64 -21.02 -11.33 1.37
N LEU A 65 -20.32 -10.21 1.38
CA LEU A 65 -20.21 -9.29 0.26
C LEU A 65 -18.97 -9.61 -0.57
N PHE A 66 -19.11 -9.69 -1.88
CA PHE A 66 -17.99 -9.93 -2.79
C PHE A 66 -18.17 -9.23 -4.14
N HIS A 67 -17.05 -8.92 -4.78
CA HIS A 67 -17.06 -8.42 -6.15
C HIS A 67 -17.17 -9.56 -7.16
N LYS A 68 -18.02 -9.42 -8.18
CA LYS A 68 -18.30 -10.46 -9.20
C LYS A 68 -17.05 -10.99 -9.91
N SER A 69 -16.05 -10.13 -10.14
CA SER A 69 -14.79 -10.55 -10.75
C SER A 69 -13.91 -11.42 -9.85
N LYS A 70 -14.21 -11.54 -8.55
CA LYS A 70 -13.38 -12.24 -7.53
C LYS A 70 -11.93 -11.71 -7.44
N GLN A 71 -11.67 -10.51 -7.96
CA GLN A 71 -10.34 -9.89 -7.99
C GLN A 71 -10.14 -8.86 -6.87
N PHE A 72 -11.18 -8.59 -6.11
CA PHE A 72 -11.14 -7.68 -4.97
C PHE A 72 -11.34 -8.47 -3.67
N PHE A 73 -11.18 -7.79 -2.55
CA PHE A 73 -11.54 -8.32 -1.25
C PHE A 73 -13.03 -8.63 -1.17
N GLY A 74 -13.39 -9.48 -0.24
CA GLY A 74 -14.77 -9.67 0.21
C GLY A 74 -14.94 -9.15 1.64
N VAL A 75 -16.16 -9.14 2.12
CA VAL A 75 -16.49 -8.83 3.52
C VAL A 75 -17.34 -9.97 4.06
N MET A 76 -16.96 -10.51 5.21
CA MET A 76 -17.74 -11.53 5.93
C MET A 76 -17.85 -11.19 7.41
N GLY A 77 -18.86 -11.73 8.07
CA GLY A 77 -18.97 -11.69 9.52
C GLY A 77 -18.12 -12.81 10.14
N ILE A 78 -17.44 -12.50 11.24
CA ILE A 78 -16.79 -13.51 12.07
C ILE A 78 -17.24 -13.36 13.50
N LYS A 79 -17.29 -14.49 14.20
CA LYS A 79 -17.47 -14.57 15.64
C LYS A 79 -16.16 -15.03 16.28
N VAL A 80 -15.65 -14.26 17.21
CA VAL A 80 -14.46 -14.59 17.99
C VAL A 80 -14.91 -15.08 19.38
N THR A 81 -14.37 -16.18 19.83
CA THR A 81 -14.64 -16.76 21.17
C THR A 81 -13.31 -17.22 21.79
N GLY A 82 -13.28 -17.26 23.12
CA GLY A 82 -12.12 -17.79 23.85
C GLY A 82 -10.88 -16.88 23.84
N ALA A 83 -11.03 -15.59 23.63
CA ALA A 83 -9.95 -14.61 23.69
C ALA A 83 -9.62 -14.24 25.15
N ASN A 84 -9.28 -15.26 25.97
CA ASN A 84 -9.16 -15.13 27.45
C ASN A 84 -8.05 -14.16 27.90
N GLU A 85 -7.13 -13.79 27.03
CA GLU A 85 -6.04 -12.84 27.32
C GLU A 85 -6.42 -11.38 26.98
N ARG A 86 -7.69 -11.13 26.57
CA ARG A 86 -8.18 -9.80 26.19
C ARG A 86 -9.29 -9.33 27.14
N GLU A 87 -9.50 -8.04 27.19
CA GLU A 87 -10.58 -7.41 27.97
C GLU A 87 -11.97 -7.91 27.56
N ILE A 88 -12.14 -8.24 26.27
CA ILE A 88 -13.38 -8.79 25.71
C ILE A 88 -13.11 -10.22 25.25
N VAL A 89 -13.81 -11.17 25.86
CA VAL A 89 -13.61 -12.61 25.64
C VAL A 89 -14.30 -13.12 24.37
N SER A 90 -15.36 -12.45 23.94
CA SER A 90 -16.14 -12.83 22.75
C SER A 90 -16.75 -11.59 22.09
N TRP A 91 -16.67 -11.53 20.74
CA TRP A 91 -17.32 -10.47 19.95
C TRP A 91 -17.58 -10.93 18.52
N ASP A 92 -18.43 -10.21 17.83
CA ASP A 92 -18.69 -10.36 16.40
C ASP A 92 -18.19 -9.13 15.64
N GLN A 93 -17.61 -9.31 14.46
CA GLN A 93 -17.16 -8.19 13.63
C GLN A 93 -17.14 -8.54 12.14
N PRO A 94 -17.29 -7.55 11.26
CA PRO A 94 -16.97 -7.74 9.86
C PRO A 94 -15.45 -7.86 9.67
N ILE A 95 -15.02 -8.70 8.75
CA ILE A 95 -13.61 -8.85 8.35
C ILE A 95 -13.49 -8.81 6.83
N LEU A 96 -12.39 -8.25 6.35
CA LEU A 96 -12.04 -8.33 4.94
C LEU A 96 -11.43 -9.69 4.63
N THR A 97 -11.89 -10.29 3.55
CA THR A 97 -11.34 -11.54 3.02
C THR A 97 -10.70 -11.29 1.67
N GLN A 98 -9.54 -11.89 1.44
CA GLN A 98 -8.81 -11.75 0.19
C GLN A 98 -8.11 -13.06 -0.16
N LYS A 99 -8.34 -13.52 -1.40
CA LYS A 99 -7.75 -14.78 -1.88
C LYS A 99 -6.23 -14.65 -2.12
N HIS A 100 -5.78 -13.47 -2.55
CA HIS A 100 -4.38 -13.22 -2.90
C HIS A 100 -3.79 -12.22 -1.93
N GLY A 101 -2.53 -12.43 -1.57
CA GLY A 101 -1.77 -11.49 -0.76
C GLY A 101 -1.62 -10.12 -1.41
N GLY A 102 -1.37 -9.11 -0.61
CA GLY A 102 -0.97 -7.78 -1.07
C GLY A 102 0.54 -7.68 -1.17
N ILE A 103 1.04 -6.93 -2.15
CA ILE A 103 2.44 -6.56 -2.26
C ILE A 103 2.56 -5.09 -1.90
N LEU A 104 3.31 -4.82 -0.84
CA LEU A 104 3.72 -3.49 -0.44
C LEU A 104 5.23 -3.38 -0.59
N ALA A 105 5.70 -2.52 -1.46
CA ALA A 105 7.12 -2.38 -1.72
C ALA A 105 7.52 -0.93 -2.00
N ILE A 106 8.75 -0.59 -1.68
CA ILE A 106 9.36 0.70 -1.97
C ILE A 106 10.53 0.47 -2.93
N LEU A 107 10.50 1.14 -4.07
CA LEU A 107 11.66 1.18 -4.95
C LEU A 107 12.74 2.05 -4.33
N MET A 108 13.96 1.60 -4.42
CA MET A 108 15.12 2.36 -3.97
C MET A 108 16.20 2.37 -5.03
N ARG A 109 17.02 3.42 -5.03
CA ARG A 109 18.24 3.48 -5.83
C ARG A 109 19.42 3.95 -5.00
N GLU A 110 20.60 3.51 -5.37
CA GLU A 110 21.86 4.03 -4.84
C GLU A 110 22.44 5.02 -5.84
N LYS A 111 22.68 6.26 -5.38
CA LYS A 111 23.41 7.27 -6.15
C LYS A 111 24.89 6.91 -6.28
N LYS A 112 25.60 7.51 -7.24
CA LYS A 112 27.06 7.38 -7.37
C LYS A 112 27.81 7.80 -6.09
N SER A 113 27.22 8.69 -5.28
CA SER A 113 27.72 9.10 -3.98
C SER A 113 27.53 8.06 -2.85
N GLY A 114 26.90 6.91 -3.12
CA GLY A 114 26.55 5.91 -2.12
C GLY A 114 25.29 6.21 -1.31
N ILE A 115 24.62 7.33 -1.58
CA ILE A 115 23.36 7.71 -0.91
C ILE A 115 22.23 6.87 -1.45
N ILE A 116 21.37 6.38 -0.54
CA ILE A 116 20.14 5.66 -0.88
C ILE A 116 18.97 6.62 -0.97
N GLU A 117 18.26 6.58 -2.05
CA GLU A 117 17.00 7.30 -2.27
C GLU A 117 15.84 6.32 -2.41
N PHE A 118 14.67 6.73 -1.93
CA PHE A 118 13.44 5.96 -2.01
C PHE A 118 12.44 6.67 -2.92
N LEU A 119 11.79 5.91 -3.80
CA LEU A 119 10.68 6.41 -4.59
C LEU A 119 9.38 6.29 -3.79
N LEU A 120 8.76 7.43 -3.54
CA LEU A 120 7.45 7.52 -2.90
C LEU A 120 6.46 8.14 -3.87
N CYS A 121 5.18 7.84 -3.72
CA CYS A 121 4.14 8.47 -4.53
C CYS A 121 3.13 9.22 -3.66
N ALA A 122 2.62 10.34 -4.18
CA ALA A 122 1.48 11.01 -3.60
C ALA A 122 0.20 10.30 -4.08
N ARG A 123 -0.56 9.75 -3.15
CA ARG A 123 -1.80 9.03 -3.42
C ARG A 123 -2.89 9.50 -2.48
N ARG A 124 -4.11 9.45 -2.94
CA ARG A 124 -5.30 9.66 -2.13
C ARG A 124 -6.16 8.40 -2.16
N GLU A 125 -6.47 7.90 -0.98
CA GLU A 125 -7.39 6.78 -0.82
C GLU A 125 -8.80 7.30 -0.49
N PRO A 126 -9.86 6.53 -0.74
CA PRO A 126 -11.24 6.95 -0.44
C PRO A 126 -11.51 7.32 1.02
N GLY A 127 -10.71 6.81 1.96
CA GLY A 127 -10.77 7.17 3.38
C GLY A 127 -10.10 8.50 3.73
N ASP A 128 -9.26 9.03 2.84
CA ASP A 128 -8.51 10.26 3.07
C ASP A 128 -9.40 11.47 2.78
N THR A 129 -9.84 12.15 3.80
CA THR A 129 -10.89 13.17 3.65
C THR A 129 -10.44 14.45 2.98
N LYS A 130 -9.15 14.82 3.05
CA LYS A 130 -8.70 16.15 2.59
C LYS A 130 -7.38 16.19 1.84
N LEU A 131 -6.44 15.26 2.05
CA LEU A 131 -5.07 15.38 1.55
C LEU A 131 -4.61 14.11 0.82
N ASN A 132 -3.66 14.28 -0.09
CA ASN A 132 -2.85 13.16 -0.55
C ASN A 132 -1.79 12.86 0.51
N TYR A 133 -1.57 11.59 0.76
CA TYR A 133 -0.50 11.13 1.62
C TYR A 133 0.64 10.56 0.81
N VAL A 134 1.80 10.48 1.44
CA VAL A 134 2.97 9.82 0.85
C VAL A 134 2.83 8.32 1.09
N HIS A 135 2.85 7.56 0.01
CA HIS A 135 2.71 6.11 0.00
C HIS A 135 3.96 5.43 -0.54
N PRO A 136 4.17 4.14 -0.24
CA PRO A 136 5.15 3.32 -0.93
C PRO A 136 4.92 3.34 -2.44
N SER A 137 6.00 3.21 -3.21
CA SER A 137 5.93 3.26 -4.67
C SER A 137 5.10 2.13 -5.29
N LEU A 138 4.97 1.01 -4.60
CA LEU A 138 4.16 -0.12 -5.02
C LEU A 138 3.23 -0.57 -3.89
N ASN A 139 1.94 -0.56 -4.18
CA ASN A 139 0.89 -1.14 -3.36
C ASN A 139 -0.14 -1.79 -4.30
N THR A 140 -0.13 -3.11 -4.39
CA THR A 140 -0.99 -3.85 -5.33
C THR A 140 -1.27 -5.26 -4.82
N ILE A 141 -2.27 -5.90 -5.42
CA ILE A 141 -2.57 -7.30 -5.19
C ILE A 141 -1.62 -8.16 -6.04
N GLU A 142 -1.16 -9.28 -5.52
CA GLU A 142 -0.17 -10.16 -6.12
C GLU A 142 -0.49 -10.54 -7.58
N TYR A 143 -1.72 -10.89 -7.91
CA TYR A 143 -2.10 -11.26 -9.28
C TYR A 143 -1.98 -10.08 -10.27
N LYS A 144 -2.22 -8.85 -9.84
CA LYS A 144 -2.02 -7.65 -10.67
C LYS A 144 -0.53 -7.39 -10.91
N PHE A 145 0.31 -7.69 -9.94
CA PHE A 145 1.76 -7.60 -10.09
C PHE A 145 2.28 -8.57 -11.14
N SER A 146 1.81 -9.82 -11.15
CA SER A 146 2.19 -10.81 -12.16
C SER A 146 1.74 -10.43 -13.59
N SER A 147 0.56 -9.82 -13.74
CA SER A 147 0.09 -9.29 -15.02
C SER A 147 0.86 -8.03 -15.47
N TRP A 148 1.31 -7.25 -14.54
CA TRP A 148 2.14 -6.06 -14.73
C TRP A 148 3.55 -6.42 -15.22
N ARG A 149 4.15 -7.46 -14.64
CA ARG A 149 5.46 -8.00 -15.01
C ARG A 149 5.51 -8.47 -16.47
N LYS A 150 4.38 -8.92 -17.03
CA LYS A 150 4.24 -9.29 -18.45
C LYS A 150 4.20 -8.08 -19.40
N LYS A 151 3.93 -6.87 -18.92
CA LYS A 151 3.84 -5.64 -19.70
C LYS A 151 5.06 -4.75 -19.44
N ASN A 152 6.25 -5.20 -19.80
CA ASN A 152 7.52 -4.45 -19.81
C ASN A 152 7.53 -3.18 -18.93
N PHE A 153 8.10 -3.30 -17.75
CA PHE A 153 8.28 -2.20 -16.82
C PHE A 153 9.33 -1.22 -17.37
N ILE A 154 8.89 -0.19 -18.04
CA ILE A 154 9.74 0.97 -18.30
C ILE A 154 9.43 1.94 -17.16
N ILE A 155 10.27 1.95 -16.13
CA ILE A 155 10.33 3.06 -15.19
C ILE A 155 10.98 4.20 -15.96
N LYS A 156 10.17 5.13 -16.46
CA LYS A 156 10.69 6.43 -16.86
C LYS A 156 10.70 7.28 -15.60
N PRO A 157 11.84 7.64 -15.04
CA PRO A 157 11.90 8.72 -14.09
C PRO A 157 11.67 10.01 -14.86
N ASP A 158 10.50 10.60 -14.69
CA ASP A 158 10.29 12.00 -15.04
C ASP A 158 11.04 12.84 -13.98
N PHE A 159 12.31 13.11 -14.27
CA PHE A 159 13.11 14.12 -13.61
C PHE A 159 13.46 15.21 -14.61
#